data_d01bebb9ff4e6f8176374e9e610e17f0
#
_entry.id   d01bebb9ff4e6f8176374e9e610e17f0
#
_cell.length_a   1.000
_cell.length_b   1.000
_cell.length_c   1.000
_cell.angle_alpha   90.00
_cell.angle_beta   90.00
_cell.angle_gamma   90.00
#
_symmetry.space_group_name_H-M   'P 1'
#
loop_
_entity.id
_entity.type
_entity.pdbx_description
1 polymer ?
#
loop_
_entity_poly.entity_id
_entity_poly.type
_entity_poly.pdbx_seq_one_letter_code
_entity_poly.pdbx_strand_id
1 'polypeptide(L)'
;QYLQHYFERAGDYRRAYEYLKRDCRLDDSIRSERVQTRVAELDMRYRQDTIVLRKEMQIQRQAGEVKALKLSVYIWVLVCVLLVAGTGGIIWYMRKKREFLRERFFRQINRVRMENLRSRISPHFTFNVLGREINQFTGSEDVKNNLLELVKYLRRSLELTEKLSVSLQDELDFVRSYINLERGRVGEDFTATVTVEEGLDASRVMIPSMIIQIPVENAIKHGLVGKDGEKELTIHVSHEKNGICITICDNGRGYLPHVTSATRGTGTGLKVLYQTIQLLNTKNKSDKIRFNITNRSDGQTGTEVSVYIPFRFSYDL
;
A
#
# COMPACT_ATOMS: atom_id res chain seq x y z
N GLN A 1 -61.29 -17.34 -72.32
CA GLN A 1 -59.97 -17.63 -72.88
C GLN A 1 -59.11 -16.36 -73.13
N TYR A 2 -59.63 -15.26 -73.67
CA TYR A 2 -58.89 -14.03 -73.95
C TYR A 2 -58.27 -13.40 -72.68
N LEU A 3 -58.95 -13.29 -71.57
CA LEU A 3 -58.51 -12.75 -70.31
C LEU A 3 -57.48 -13.64 -69.63
N GLN A 4 -57.60 -14.93 -69.73
CA GLN A 4 -56.58 -15.89 -69.23
C GLN A 4 -55.25 -15.66 -69.93
N HIS A 5 -55.20 -15.59 -71.26
CA HIS A 5 -53.96 -15.36 -72.03
C HIS A 5 -53.34 -13.98 -71.76
N TYR A 6 -54.18 -12.97 -71.53
CA TYR A 6 -53.68 -11.64 -71.14
C TYR A 6 -52.91 -11.69 -69.83
N PHE A 7 -53.53 -12.26 -68.80
CA PHE A 7 -52.86 -12.35 -67.47
C PHE A 7 -51.67 -13.30 -67.46
N GLU A 8 -51.69 -14.36 -68.26
CA GLU A 8 -50.56 -15.27 -68.41
C GLU A 8 -49.33 -14.54 -69.06
N ARG A 9 -49.52 -13.69 -70.06
CA ARG A 9 -48.47 -12.85 -70.64
C ARG A 9 -47.99 -11.73 -69.73
N ALA A 10 -48.85 -11.26 -68.84
CA ALA A 10 -48.50 -10.28 -67.84
C ALA A 10 -47.80 -10.89 -66.62
N GLY A 11 -47.60 -12.23 -66.56
CA GLY A 11 -46.94 -12.91 -65.43
C GLY A 11 -47.83 -13.08 -64.21
N ASP A 12 -49.08 -12.65 -64.24
CA ASP A 12 -50.05 -12.84 -63.13
C ASP A 12 -50.72 -14.17 -63.28
N TYR A 13 -50.03 -15.23 -62.97
CA TYR A 13 -50.50 -16.61 -63.06
C TYR A 13 -51.68 -16.92 -62.13
N ARG A 14 -51.83 -16.17 -61.04
CA ARG A 14 -52.96 -16.29 -60.10
C ARG A 14 -54.28 -15.93 -60.80
N ARG A 15 -54.33 -14.73 -61.41
CA ARG A 15 -55.52 -14.31 -62.14
C ARG A 15 -55.76 -15.15 -63.41
N ALA A 16 -54.70 -15.54 -64.12
CA ALA A 16 -54.85 -16.45 -65.25
C ALA A 16 -55.51 -17.77 -64.84
N TYR A 17 -55.09 -18.35 -63.72
CA TYR A 17 -55.71 -19.59 -63.18
C TYR A 17 -57.16 -19.37 -62.74
N GLU A 18 -57.50 -18.28 -62.07
CA GLU A 18 -58.89 -17.98 -61.64
C GLU A 18 -59.82 -17.83 -62.87
N TYR A 19 -59.38 -17.13 -63.91
CA TYR A 19 -60.17 -17.00 -65.14
C TYR A 19 -60.29 -18.32 -65.88
N LEU A 20 -59.27 -19.14 -66.00
CA LEU A 20 -59.31 -20.44 -66.60
C LEU A 20 -60.27 -21.36 -65.82
N LYS A 21 -60.25 -21.40 -64.55
CA LYS A 21 -61.17 -22.22 -63.68
C LYS A 21 -62.60 -21.74 -63.78
N ARG A 22 -62.84 -20.45 -63.99
CA ARG A 22 -64.20 -19.92 -64.22
C ARG A 22 -64.73 -20.28 -65.60
N ASP A 23 -63.88 -20.24 -66.63
CA ASP A 23 -64.18 -20.61 -68.01
C ASP A 23 -64.55 -22.16 -68.08
N CYS A 24 -63.72 -22.97 -67.42
CA CYS A 24 -63.98 -24.40 -67.34
C CYS A 24 -65.29 -24.80 -66.59
N ARG A 25 -65.73 -23.91 -65.65
CA ARG A 25 -67.04 -24.15 -64.91
C ARG A 25 -68.30 -23.78 -65.77
N LEU A 26 -68.10 -22.86 -66.74
CA LEU A 26 -69.18 -22.38 -67.58
C LEU A 26 -69.41 -23.23 -68.84
N ASP A 27 -68.42 -24.06 -69.21
CA ASP A 27 -68.49 -24.88 -70.44
C ASP A 27 -68.33 -26.38 -70.08
N ASP A 28 -69.48 -26.98 -69.66
CA ASP A 28 -69.58 -28.46 -69.28
C ASP A 28 -69.30 -29.40 -70.44
N SER A 29 -69.07 -28.86 -71.63
CA SER A 29 -68.88 -29.72 -72.87
C SER A 29 -67.39 -29.85 -73.29
N ILE A 30 -66.45 -29.12 -72.72
CA ILE A 30 -65.02 -29.21 -73.14
C ILE A 30 -64.18 -29.97 -72.12
N ARG A 31 -64.38 -31.23 -71.93
CA ARG A 31 -63.44 -32.18 -71.32
C ARG A 31 -62.32 -32.54 -72.30
N SER A 32 -61.61 -31.56 -72.85
CA SER A 32 -60.45 -31.91 -73.64
C SER A 32 -59.22 -32.04 -72.75
N GLU A 33 -58.43 -33.08 -72.90
CA GLU A 33 -57.19 -33.41 -72.21
C GLU A 33 -56.24 -32.22 -72.17
N ARG A 34 -56.26 -31.36 -73.22
CA ARG A 34 -55.46 -30.09 -73.35
C ARG A 34 -55.82 -29.06 -72.28
N VAL A 35 -57.10 -28.90 -71.93
CA VAL A 35 -57.56 -27.93 -70.93
C VAL A 35 -57.11 -28.33 -69.53
N GLN A 36 -57.22 -29.61 -69.21
CA GLN A 36 -56.80 -30.20 -67.93
C GLN A 36 -55.27 -30.03 -67.76
N THR A 37 -54.50 -30.34 -68.82
CA THR A 37 -53.04 -30.17 -68.81
C THR A 37 -52.63 -28.70 -68.58
N ARG A 38 -53.34 -27.75 -69.20
CA ARG A 38 -53.06 -26.32 -69.06
C ARG A 38 -53.40 -25.80 -67.65
N VAL A 39 -54.48 -26.24 -67.08
CA VAL A 39 -54.86 -25.93 -65.67
C VAL A 39 -53.79 -26.43 -64.71
N ALA A 40 -53.34 -27.69 -64.91
CA ALA A 40 -52.27 -28.24 -64.08
C ALA A 40 -50.95 -27.52 -64.20
N GLU A 41 -50.57 -27.09 -65.42
CA GLU A 41 -49.36 -26.30 -65.67
C GLU A 41 -49.41 -24.93 -64.94
N LEU A 42 -50.57 -24.22 -65.02
CA LEU A 42 -50.76 -22.94 -64.33
C LEU A 42 -50.78 -23.09 -62.80
N ASP A 43 -51.38 -24.14 -62.28
CA ASP A 43 -51.37 -24.46 -60.83
C ASP A 43 -49.94 -24.74 -60.36
N MET A 44 -49.15 -25.50 -61.13
CA MET A 44 -47.74 -25.73 -60.81
C MET A 44 -46.93 -24.43 -60.79
N ARG A 45 -47.09 -23.57 -61.78
CA ARG A 45 -46.39 -22.28 -61.80
C ARG A 45 -46.77 -21.38 -60.62
N TYR A 46 -48.06 -21.29 -60.31
CA TYR A 46 -48.55 -20.54 -59.17
C TYR A 46 -47.96 -21.06 -57.86
N ARG A 47 -47.91 -22.39 -57.68
CA ARG A 47 -47.28 -23.01 -56.52
C ARG A 47 -45.79 -22.72 -56.45
N GLN A 48 -45.07 -22.77 -57.57
CA GLN A 48 -43.68 -22.46 -57.61
C GLN A 48 -43.41 -20.99 -57.22
N ASP A 49 -44.16 -20.04 -57.78
CA ASP A 49 -44.03 -18.61 -57.44
C ASP A 49 -44.28 -18.34 -55.96
N THR A 50 -45.32 -18.98 -55.41
CA THR A 50 -45.63 -18.84 -53.96
C THR A 50 -44.51 -19.40 -53.06
N ILE A 51 -43.87 -20.52 -53.47
CA ILE A 51 -42.74 -21.12 -52.76
C ILE A 51 -41.53 -20.19 -52.80
N VAL A 52 -41.24 -19.61 -53.98
CA VAL A 52 -40.10 -18.67 -54.18
C VAL A 52 -40.29 -17.42 -53.30
N LEU A 53 -41.47 -16.79 -53.34
CA LEU A 53 -41.80 -15.64 -52.53
C LEU A 53 -41.66 -15.91 -51.02
N ARG A 54 -42.15 -17.10 -50.58
CA ARG A 54 -41.99 -17.48 -49.14
C ARG A 54 -40.51 -17.66 -48.77
N LYS A 55 -39.70 -18.26 -49.62
CA LYS A 55 -38.27 -18.41 -49.37
C LYS A 55 -37.56 -17.07 -49.35
N GLU A 56 -37.86 -16.15 -50.26
CA GLU A 56 -37.29 -14.81 -50.30
C GLU A 56 -37.61 -14.02 -49.00
N MET A 57 -38.88 -14.06 -48.58
CA MET A 57 -39.28 -13.45 -47.29
C MET A 57 -38.57 -14.07 -46.11
N GLN A 58 -38.36 -15.40 -46.09
CA GLN A 58 -37.63 -16.10 -45.05
C GLN A 58 -36.15 -15.68 -45.00
N ILE A 59 -35.52 -15.61 -46.18
CA ILE A 59 -34.11 -15.15 -46.33
C ILE A 59 -33.97 -13.71 -45.83
N GLN A 60 -34.88 -12.84 -46.22
CA GLN A 60 -34.85 -11.42 -45.74
C GLN A 60 -35.00 -11.31 -44.20
N ARG A 61 -35.90 -12.11 -43.60
CA ARG A 61 -36.04 -12.15 -42.15
C ARG A 61 -34.78 -12.65 -41.47
N GLN A 62 -34.21 -13.76 -41.93
CA GLN A 62 -32.93 -14.26 -41.42
C GLN A 62 -31.79 -13.28 -41.59
N ALA A 63 -31.68 -12.59 -42.70
CA ALA A 63 -30.69 -11.56 -42.95
C ALA A 63 -30.85 -10.37 -41.98
N GLY A 64 -32.11 -10.01 -41.65
CA GLY A 64 -32.41 -9.01 -40.64
C GLY A 64 -31.99 -9.42 -39.22
N GLU A 65 -32.30 -10.65 -38.83
CA GLU A 65 -31.93 -11.24 -37.52
C GLU A 65 -30.41 -11.32 -37.36
N VAL A 66 -29.69 -11.75 -38.39
CA VAL A 66 -28.21 -11.80 -38.39
C VAL A 66 -27.61 -10.41 -38.25
N LYS A 67 -28.18 -9.40 -38.93
CA LYS A 67 -27.72 -8.00 -38.76
C LYS A 67 -27.96 -7.50 -37.33
N ALA A 68 -29.13 -7.76 -36.76
CA ALA A 68 -29.44 -7.38 -35.38
C ALA A 68 -28.53 -8.07 -34.35
N LEU A 69 -28.26 -9.37 -34.54
CA LEU A 69 -27.32 -10.13 -33.71
C LEU A 69 -25.90 -9.57 -33.79
N LYS A 70 -25.40 -9.28 -34.99
CA LYS A 70 -24.08 -8.66 -35.18
C LYS A 70 -23.99 -7.31 -34.47
N LEU A 71 -25.00 -6.46 -34.62
CA LEU A 71 -25.04 -5.17 -33.91
C LEU A 71 -25.01 -5.35 -32.39
N SER A 72 -25.82 -6.29 -31.87
CA SER A 72 -25.83 -6.62 -30.46
C SER A 72 -24.45 -7.07 -29.95
N VAL A 73 -23.77 -7.96 -30.69
CA VAL A 73 -22.40 -8.39 -30.34
C VAL A 73 -21.42 -7.21 -30.30
N TYR A 74 -21.47 -6.32 -31.29
CA TYR A 74 -20.61 -5.13 -31.28
C TYR A 74 -20.86 -4.22 -30.08
N ILE A 75 -22.12 -4.01 -29.70
CA ILE A 75 -22.48 -3.24 -28.50
C ILE A 75 -21.90 -3.87 -27.24
N TRP A 76 -22.07 -5.20 -27.07
CA TRP A 76 -21.54 -5.92 -25.91
C TRP A 76 -20.02 -5.89 -25.84
N VAL A 77 -19.33 -6.04 -26.98
CA VAL A 77 -17.87 -5.92 -27.04
C VAL A 77 -17.44 -4.51 -26.61
N LEU A 78 -18.11 -3.46 -27.12
CA LEU A 78 -17.82 -2.07 -26.75
C LEU A 78 -18.00 -1.85 -25.25
N VAL A 79 -19.11 -2.35 -24.67
CA VAL A 79 -19.38 -2.26 -23.22
C VAL A 79 -18.27 -2.97 -22.41
N CYS A 80 -17.87 -4.16 -22.83
CA CYS A 80 -16.77 -4.88 -22.16
C CYS A 80 -15.45 -4.10 -22.21
N VAL A 81 -15.10 -3.52 -23.37
CA VAL A 81 -13.89 -2.70 -23.50
C VAL A 81 -13.93 -1.48 -22.59
N LEU A 82 -15.07 -0.79 -22.53
CA LEU A 82 -15.25 0.36 -21.64
C LEU A 82 -15.15 -0.02 -20.16
N LEU A 83 -15.71 -1.16 -19.76
CA LEU A 83 -15.60 -1.66 -18.39
C LEU A 83 -14.14 -1.99 -18.01
N VAL A 84 -13.40 -2.66 -18.91
CA VAL A 84 -11.98 -2.96 -18.69
C VAL A 84 -11.15 -1.69 -18.60
N ALA A 85 -11.37 -0.73 -19.50
CA ALA A 85 -10.69 0.56 -19.46
C ALA A 85 -11.01 1.36 -18.19
N GLY A 86 -12.28 1.37 -17.77
CA GLY A 86 -12.72 2.03 -16.55
C GLY A 86 -12.11 1.42 -15.28
N THR A 87 -12.13 0.08 -15.16
CA THR A 87 -11.51 -0.62 -14.02
C THR A 87 -9.99 -0.43 -14.00
N GLY A 88 -9.33 -0.50 -15.16
CA GLY A 88 -7.90 -0.20 -15.28
C GLY A 88 -7.56 1.22 -14.86
N GLY A 89 -8.34 2.20 -15.28
CA GLY A 89 -8.21 3.61 -14.87
C GLY A 89 -8.37 3.82 -13.37
N ILE A 90 -9.37 3.18 -12.75
CA ILE A 90 -9.60 3.24 -11.29
C ILE A 90 -8.41 2.62 -10.54
N ILE A 91 -7.93 1.45 -10.95
CA ILE A 91 -6.79 0.79 -10.33
C ILE A 91 -5.54 1.66 -10.43
N TRP A 92 -5.27 2.24 -11.61
CA TRP A 92 -4.14 3.14 -11.83
C TRP A 92 -4.23 4.39 -10.95
N TYR A 93 -5.42 5.03 -10.89
CA TYR A 93 -5.66 6.20 -10.03
C TYR A 93 -5.45 5.88 -8.55
N MET A 94 -5.96 4.73 -8.08
CA MET A 94 -5.78 4.29 -6.70
C MET A 94 -4.31 4.03 -6.35
N ARG A 95 -3.54 3.42 -7.28
CA ARG A 95 -2.08 3.24 -7.10
C ARG A 95 -1.37 4.58 -6.99
N LYS A 96 -1.62 5.49 -7.93
CA LYS A 96 -1.04 6.84 -7.95
C LYS A 96 -1.37 7.65 -6.69
N LYS A 97 -2.62 7.57 -6.23
CA LYS A 97 -3.06 8.21 -4.98
C LYS A 97 -2.35 7.63 -3.75
N ARG A 98 -2.13 6.31 -3.71
CA ARG A 98 -1.38 5.67 -2.60
C ARG A 98 0.08 6.11 -2.57
N GLU A 99 0.75 6.19 -3.70
CA GLU A 99 2.12 6.70 -3.81
C GLU A 99 2.22 8.13 -3.31
N PHE A 100 1.34 9.01 -3.76
CA PHE A 100 1.29 10.41 -3.34
C PHE A 100 1.05 10.58 -1.82
N LEU A 101 0.15 9.78 -1.24
CA LEU A 101 -0.11 9.79 0.20
C LEU A 101 1.12 9.31 0.99
N ARG A 102 1.83 8.28 0.48
CA ARG A 102 3.08 7.79 1.09
C ARG A 102 4.16 8.86 1.12
N GLU A 103 4.39 9.55 -0.01
CA GLU A 103 5.37 10.63 -0.07
C GLU A 103 5.03 11.80 0.86
N ARG A 104 3.75 12.17 0.96
CA ARG A 104 3.31 13.20 1.91
C ARG A 104 3.56 12.79 3.35
N PHE A 105 3.21 11.56 3.69
CA PHE A 105 3.38 11.02 5.04
C PHE A 105 4.87 10.91 5.42
N PHE A 106 5.71 10.48 4.48
CA PHE A 106 7.17 10.44 4.66
C PHE A 106 7.77 11.84 4.86
N ARG A 107 7.38 12.80 4.03
CA ARG A 107 7.79 14.22 4.21
C ARG A 107 7.35 14.80 5.55
N GLN A 108 6.16 14.42 6.01
CA GLN A 108 5.66 14.87 7.31
C GLN A 108 6.44 14.28 8.49
N ILE A 109 6.80 12.99 8.43
CA ILE A 109 7.65 12.36 9.46
C ILE A 109 9.04 12.98 9.49
N ASN A 110 9.67 13.16 8.33
CA ASN A 110 10.98 13.80 8.24
C ASN A 110 10.92 15.23 8.75
N ARG A 111 9.86 15.98 8.44
CA ARG A 111 9.65 17.33 8.97
C ARG A 111 9.53 17.32 10.50
N VAL A 112 8.72 16.44 11.07
CA VAL A 112 8.55 16.33 12.54
C VAL A 112 9.85 15.89 13.20
N ARG A 113 10.62 14.97 12.59
CA ARG A 113 11.96 14.58 13.06
C ARG A 113 12.93 15.78 13.05
N MET A 114 12.97 16.53 11.95
CA MET A 114 13.83 17.70 11.81
C MET A 114 13.40 18.86 12.70
N GLU A 115 12.10 19.09 12.90
CA GLU A 115 11.61 20.10 13.84
C GLU A 115 11.98 19.76 15.28
N ASN A 116 11.93 18.48 15.68
CA ASN A 116 12.39 18.02 17.00
C ASN A 116 13.90 18.22 17.21
N LEU A 117 14.70 17.99 16.17
CA LEU A 117 16.14 18.25 16.21
C LEU A 117 16.43 19.76 16.26
N ARG A 118 15.74 20.55 15.44
CA ARG A 118 15.89 22.02 15.42
C ARG A 118 15.42 22.68 16.70
N SER A 119 14.37 22.17 17.34
CA SER A 119 13.85 22.74 18.60
C SER A 119 14.76 22.46 19.80
N ARG A 120 15.60 21.43 19.71
CA ARG A 120 16.54 21.09 20.78
C ARG A 120 17.87 21.83 20.66
N ILE A 121 18.34 22.06 19.40
CA ILE A 121 19.62 22.75 19.15
C ILE A 121 19.61 23.23 17.68
N SER A 122 19.97 24.47 17.37
CA SER A 122 20.40 24.83 16.00
C SER A 122 21.75 24.16 15.74
N PRO A 123 21.82 23.06 14.99
CA PRO A 123 23.03 22.23 14.96
C PRO A 123 24.25 23.03 14.50
N HIS A 124 24.09 23.79 13.45
CA HIS A 124 25.17 24.57 12.85
C HIS A 124 25.70 25.69 13.78
N PHE A 125 24.81 26.38 14.48
CA PHE A 125 25.20 27.43 15.43
C PHE A 125 25.92 26.80 16.64
N THR A 126 25.36 25.72 17.18
CA THR A 126 25.93 25.05 18.37
C THR A 126 27.29 24.42 18.05
N PHE A 127 27.48 23.79 16.89
CA PHE A 127 28.77 23.23 16.49
C PHE A 127 29.81 24.30 16.27
N ASN A 128 29.43 25.43 15.67
CA ASN A 128 30.38 26.54 15.43
C ASN A 128 30.79 27.25 16.72
N VAL A 129 29.81 27.43 17.64
CA VAL A 129 30.12 28.06 18.95
C VAL A 129 30.95 27.08 19.80
N LEU A 130 30.52 25.84 19.95
CA LEU A 130 31.27 24.82 20.71
C LEU A 130 32.67 24.59 20.13
N GLY A 131 32.81 24.48 18.80
CA GLY A 131 34.09 24.28 18.16
C GLY A 131 35.04 25.47 18.37
N ARG A 132 34.52 26.70 18.40
CA ARG A 132 35.31 27.91 18.70
C ARG A 132 35.74 27.95 20.16
N GLU A 133 34.79 27.71 21.08
CA GLU A 133 35.08 27.70 22.54
C GLU A 133 36.05 26.58 22.91
N ILE A 134 35.94 25.38 22.31
CA ILE A 134 36.88 24.28 22.54
C ILE A 134 38.30 24.64 22.08
N ASN A 135 38.43 25.30 20.91
CA ASN A 135 39.75 25.72 20.41
C ASN A 135 40.39 26.85 21.22
N GLN A 136 39.60 27.68 21.91
CA GLN A 136 40.05 28.79 22.78
C GLN A 136 40.15 28.36 24.26
N PHE A 137 39.70 27.13 24.58
CA PHE A 137 39.69 26.69 25.98
C PHE A 137 41.11 26.40 26.48
N THR A 138 41.55 27.20 27.47
CA THR A 138 42.85 27.08 28.14
C THR A 138 42.75 26.32 29.47
N GLY A 139 41.61 25.67 29.75
CA GLY A 139 41.37 24.93 30.97
C GLY A 139 41.93 23.50 30.96
N SER A 140 41.42 22.63 31.88
CA SER A 140 41.90 21.28 32.00
C SER A 140 41.64 20.44 30.74
N GLU A 141 42.55 19.55 30.41
CA GLU A 141 42.46 18.64 29.25
C GLU A 141 41.21 17.78 29.32
N ASP A 142 40.74 17.42 30.52
CA ASP A 142 39.52 16.63 30.74
C ASP A 142 38.24 17.34 30.24
N VAL A 143 38.11 18.65 30.51
CA VAL A 143 36.97 19.43 30.06
C VAL A 143 36.98 19.56 28.53
N LYS A 144 38.15 19.74 27.93
CA LYS A 144 38.32 19.77 26.48
C LYS A 144 37.90 18.46 25.81
N ASN A 145 38.33 17.34 26.38
CA ASN A 145 37.97 16.01 25.91
C ASN A 145 36.46 15.76 26.02
N ASN A 146 35.81 16.13 27.11
CA ASN A 146 34.35 16.02 27.30
C ASN A 146 33.59 16.87 26.27
N LEU A 147 34.07 18.08 25.96
CA LEU A 147 33.47 18.93 24.93
C LEU A 147 33.63 18.31 23.52
N LEU A 148 34.79 17.74 23.21
CA LEU A 148 35.02 17.03 21.94
C LEU A 148 34.08 15.81 21.79
N GLU A 149 33.91 15.05 22.86
CA GLU A 149 32.97 13.92 22.89
C GLU A 149 31.51 14.37 22.66
N LEU A 150 31.09 15.49 23.28
CA LEU A 150 29.77 16.06 23.04
C LEU A 150 29.59 16.48 21.58
N VAL A 151 30.57 17.09 20.95
CA VAL A 151 30.51 17.49 19.52
C VAL A 151 30.41 16.28 18.63
N LYS A 152 31.18 15.21 18.88
CA LYS A 152 31.11 13.95 18.16
C LYS A 152 29.73 13.30 18.29
N TYR A 153 29.18 13.24 19.51
CA TYR A 153 27.85 12.74 19.80
C TYR A 153 26.77 13.50 19.01
N LEU A 154 26.81 14.85 19.06
CA LEU A 154 25.82 15.67 18.36
C LEU A 154 25.88 15.47 16.83
N ARG A 155 27.09 15.38 16.25
CA ARG A 155 27.27 15.08 14.83
C ARG A 155 26.67 13.72 14.47
N ARG A 156 27.00 12.68 15.26
CA ARG A 156 26.47 11.33 15.03
C ARG A 156 24.96 11.26 15.17
N SER A 157 24.38 11.99 16.12
CA SER A 157 22.92 12.12 16.29
C SER A 157 22.23 12.63 15.04
N LEU A 158 22.81 13.64 14.37
CA LEU A 158 22.28 14.16 13.11
C LEU A 158 22.36 13.11 11.99
N GLU A 159 23.50 12.48 11.80
CA GLU A 159 23.71 11.45 10.78
C GLU A 159 22.72 10.28 10.92
N LEU A 160 22.50 9.82 12.17
CA LEU A 160 21.56 8.74 12.45
C LEU A 160 20.11 9.14 12.22
N THR A 161 19.76 10.40 12.49
CA THR A 161 18.39 10.89 12.32
C THR A 161 17.98 11.02 10.84
N GLU A 162 18.96 11.23 9.95
CA GLU A 162 18.69 11.27 8.50
C GLU A 162 18.41 9.90 7.89
N LYS A 163 18.84 8.82 8.55
CA LYS A 163 18.66 7.45 8.07
C LYS A 163 17.37 6.82 8.62
N LEU A 164 16.71 6.00 7.81
CA LEU A 164 15.55 5.21 8.24
C LEU A 164 15.96 3.98 9.04
N SER A 165 17.08 3.37 8.66
CA SER A 165 17.65 2.20 9.32
C SER A 165 19.16 2.33 9.42
N VAL A 166 19.73 1.72 10.44
CA VAL A 166 21.15 1.66 10.74
C VAL A 166 21.51 0.27 11.22
N SER A 167 22.80 -0.08 11.25
CA SER A 167 23.21 -1.34 11.88
C SER A 167 22.94 -1.29 13.41
N LEU A 168 22.61 -2.42 13.99
CA LEU A 168 22.46 -2.56 15.44
C LEU A 168 23.76 -2.12 16.16
N GLN A 169 24.92 -2.45 15.60
CA GLN A 169 26.22 -2.03 16.14
C GLN A 169 26.34 -0.51 16.17
N ASP A 170 26.03 0.18 15.06
CA ASP A 170 26.11 1.65 14.99
C ASP A 170 25.21 2.33 16.05
N GLU A 171 24.01 1.80 16.26
CA GLU A 171 23.08 2.35 17.25
C GLU A 171 23.52 2.03 18.68
N LEU A 172 24.03 0.83 18.96
CA LEU A 172 24.57 0.49 20.28
C LEU A 172 25.80 1.35 20.63
N ASP A 173 26.68 1.61 19.68
CA ASP A 173 27.85 2.47 19.90
C ASP A 173 27.45 3.93 20.15
N PHE A 174 26.43 4.40 19.44
CA PHE A 174 25.85 5.71 19.68
C PHE A 174 25.21 5.82 21.08
N VAL A 175 24.45 4.79 21.49
CA VAL A 175 23.85 4.71 22.82
C VAL A 175 24.89 4.65 23.94
N ARG A 176 25.98 3.89 23.76
CA ARG A 176 27.12 3.87 24.71
C ARG A 176 27.72 5.25 24.89
N SER A 177 27.93 5.99 23.78
CA SER A 177 28.45 7.36 23.83
C SER A 177 27.53 8.28 24.63
N TYR A 178 26.21 8.15 24.44
CA TYR A 178 25.21 8.90 25.21
C TYR A 178 25.24 8.57 26.70
N ILE A 179 25.26 7.29 27.06
CA ILE A 179 25.35 6.82 28.44
C ILE A 179 26.59 7.40 29.14
N ASN A 180 27.73 7.39 28.47
CA ASN A 180 28.99 7.95 29.00
C ASN A 180 28.88 9.46 29.24
N LEU A 181 28.27 10.23 28.32
CA LEU A 181 28.06 11.67 28.49
C LEU A 181 27.13 11.99 29.66
N GLU A 182 26.09 11.17 29.86
CA GLU A 182 25.11 11.41 30.94
C GLU A 182 25.54 10.86 32.30
N ARG A 183 26.60 10.01 32.37
CA ARG A 183 27.09 9.36 33.59
C ARG A 183 27.38 10.36 34.72
N GLY A 184 28.09 11.43 34.42
CA GLY A 184 28.39 12.47 35.40
C GLY A 184 27.17 13.22 35.92
N ARG A 185 26.10 13.32 35.14
CA ARG A 185 24.84 13.97 35.51
C ARG A 185 23.92 13.06 36.32
N VAL A 186 23.92 11.75 36.00
CA VAL A 186 23.07 10.75 36.70
C VAL A 186 23.62 10.46 38.10
N GLY A 187 24.95 10.47 38.29
CA GLY A 187 25.63 10.25 39.54
C GLY A 187 26.53 9.03 39.56
N GLU A 188 27.32 8.89 40.61
CA GLU A 188 28.28 7.78 40.76
C GLU A 188 27.62 6.42 40.92
N ASP A 189 26.41 6.37 41.48
CA ASP A 189 25.61 5.14 41.68
C ASP A 189 24.94 4.65 40.39
N PHE A 190 25.35 5.16 39.23
CA PHE A 190 24.76 4.77 37.97
C PHE A 190 25.55 3.64 37.25
N THR A 191 24.84 2.52 37.07
CA THR A 191 25.34 1.35 36.35
C THR A 191 24.54 1.15 35.09
N ALA A 192 25.25 1.04 33.95
CA ALA A 192 24.63 0.73 32.65
C ALA A 192 25.29 -0.50 32.04
N THR A 193 24.49 -1.50 31.70
CA THR A 193 24.95 -2.75 31.10
C THR A 193 24.34 -2.93 29.71
N VAL A 194 25.19 -3.22 28.72
CA VAL A 194 24.78 -3.47 27.32
C VAL A 194 25.30 -4.82 26.90
N THR A 195 24.40 -5.77 26.72
CA THR A 195 24.70 -7.16 26.37
C THR A 195 24.06 -7.53 25.04
N VAL A 196 24.82 -8.25 24.21
CA VAL A 196 24.35 -8.85 22.96
C VAL A 196 24.59 -10.35 23.07
N GLU A 197 23.59 -11.15 22.77
CA GLU A 197 23.67 -12.61 22.80
C GLU A 197 24.76 -13.13 21.88
N GLU A 198 25.48 -14.17 22.32
CA GLU A 198 26.54 -14.81 21.53
C GLU A 198 25.99 -15.35 20.20
N GLY A 199 26.75 -15.15 19.13
CA GLY A 199 26.37 -15.58 17.79
C GLY A 199 25.52 -14.56 16.99
N LEU A 200 25.11 -13.45 17.61
CA LEU A 200 24.41 -12.37 16.90
C LEU A 200 25.42 -11.34 16.36
N ASP A 201 25.55 -11.28 15.03
CA ASP A 201 26.40 -10.27 14.35
C ASP A 201 25.66 -8.92 14.25
N ALA A 202 25.87 -8.07 15.26
CA ALA A 202 25.23 -6.76 15.34
C ALA A 202 25.55 -5.83 14.15
N SER A 203 26.64 -6.06 13.43
CA SER A 203 27.02 -5.26 12.27
C SER A 203 26.14 -5.54 11.05
N ARG A 204 25.54 -6.73 10.97
CA ARG A 204 24.69 -7.17 9.85
C ARG A 204 23.21 -7.00 10.12
N VAL A 205 22.80 -6.83 11.35
CA VAL A 205 21.40 -6.64 11.71
C VAL A 205 21.04 -5.18 11.53
N MET A 206 20.08 -4.92 10.62
CA MET A 206 19.53 -3.58 10.40
C MET A 206 18.31 -3.34 11.30
N ILE A 207 18.27 -2.17 11.93
CA ILE A 207 17.18 -1.74 12.82
C ILE A 207 16.72 -0.34 12.44
N PRO A 208 15.47 0.08 12.78
CA PRO A 208 15.06 1.47 12.62
C PRO A 208 15.97 2.40 13.42
N SER A 209 16.40 3.48 12.82
CA SER A 209 17.23 4.46 13.50
C SER A 209 16.55 5.07 14.72
N MET A 210 17.29 5.26 15.79
CA MET A 210 16.85 5.83 17.08
C MET A 210 15.88 4.93 17.88
N ILE A 211 15.74 3.65 17.54
CA ILE A 211 14.81 2.74 18.20
C ILE A 211 15.28 2.35 19.61
N ILE A 212 16.57 2.33 19.86
CA ILE A 212 17.20 2.11 21.18
C ILE A 212 17.45 3.44 21.87
N GLN A 213 17.97 4.43 21.13
CA GLN A 213 18.36 5.73 21.68
C GLN A 213 17.20 6.45 22.37
N ILE A 214 16.01 6.51 21.73
CA ILE A 214 14.87 7.23 22.30
C ILE A 214 14.40 6.62 23.63
N PRO A 215 14.20 5.31 23.78
CA PRO A 215 13.92 4.68 25.06
C PRO A 215 15.01 4.90 26.11
N VAL A 216 16.29 4.77 25.76
CA VAL A 216 17.41 4.99 26.68
C VAL A 216 17.44 6.45 27.18
N GLU A 217 17.25 7.42 26.28
CA GLU A 217 17.14 8.83 26.64
C GLU A 217 15.99 9.07 27.64
N ASN A 218 14.84 8.43 27.42
CA ASN A 218 13.70 8.52 28.34
C ASN A 218 13.98 7.86 29.69
N ALA A 219 14.58 6.67 29.70
CA ALA A 219 14.98 5.99 30.93
C ALA A 219 15.90 6.85 31.79
N ILE A 220 16.93 7.41 31.18
CA ILE A 220 17.88 8.30 31.90
C ILE A 220 17.19 9.58 32.37
N LYS A 221 16.55 10.34 31.48
CA LYS A 221 15.98 11.64 31.81
C LYS A 221 14.79 11.61 32.74
N HIS A 222 13.94 10.60 32.61
CA HIS A 222 12.65 10.53 33.32
C HIS A 222 12.61 9.45 34.39
N GLY A 223 13.36 8.38 34.20
CA GLY A 223 13.45 7.28 35.16
C GLY A 223 14.52 7.51 36.20
N LEU A 224 15.75 7.79 35.78
CA LEU A 224 16.93 7.70 36.67
C LEU A 224 17.42 9.04 37.21
N VAL A 225 17.36 10.14 36.44
CA VAL A 225 17.78 11.47 36.94
C VAL A 225 16.87 11.89 38.10
N GLY A 226 17.49 12.22 39.23
CA GLY A 226 16.78 12.63 40.47
C GLY A 226 16.12 11.47 41.22
N LYS A 227 16.50 10.21 40.94
CA LYS A 227 16.18 9.05 41.76
C LYS A 227 17.23 8.94 42.88
N ASP A 228 16.81 8.60 44.07
CA ASP A 228 17.69 8.30 45.17
C ASP A 228 18.16 6.82 45.13
N GLY A 229 19.42 6.57 45.56
CA GLY A 229 20.03 5.24 45.59
C GLY A 229 20.48 4.72 44.22
N GLU A 230 20.69 3.42 44.12
CA GLU A 230 21.23 2.75 42.93
C GLU A 230 20.37 3.00 41.67
N LYS A 231 21.02 3.32 40.60
CA LYS A 231 20.43 3.62 39.29
C LYS A 231 20.95 2.63 38.27
N GLU A 232 20.05 1.83 37.73
CA GLU A 232 20.39 0.76 36.81
C GLU A 232 19.70 0.95 35.47
N LEU A 233 20.47 0.75 34.39
CA LEU A 233 19.98 0.67 33.03
C LEU A 233 20.55 -0.57 32.37
N THR A 234 19.68 -1.45 31.88
CA THR A 234 20.11 -2.67 31.19
C THR A 234 19.56 -2.66 29.77
N ILE A 235 20.44 -2.93 28.81
CA ILE A 235 20.08 -3.12 27.40
C ILE A 235 20.51 -4.53 27.05
N HIS A 236 19.56 -5.37 26.69
CA HIS A 236 19.80 -6.75 26.29
C HIS A 236 19.26 -7.02 24.90
N VAL A 237 20.10 -7.60 24.02
CA VAL A 237 19.71 -8.00 22.68
C VAL A 237 19.85 -9.51 22.57
N SER A 238 18.76 -10.17 22.21
CA SER A 238 18.69 -11.63 22.08
C SER A 238 18.04 -12.07 20.77
N HIS A 239 18.28 -13.33 20.38
CA HIS A 239 17.54 -13.97 19.32
C HIS A 239 16.09 -14.27 19.75
N GLU A 240 15.13 -14.01 18.90
CA GLU A 240 13.74 -14.42 19.11
C GLU A 240 13.18 -14.99 17.79
N LYS A 241 13.04 -16.32 17.69
CA LYS A 241 12.49 -17.01 16.51
C LYS A 241 13.13 -16.53 15.19
N ASN A 242 12.44 -15.72 14.41
CA ASN A 242 12.86 -15.20 13.10
C ASN A 242 13.37 -13.76 13.16
N GLY A 243 13.82 -13.27 14.31
CA GLY A 243 14.24 -11.90 14.49
C GLY A 243 15.09 -11.72 15.74
N ILE A 244 15.20 -10.48 16.17
CA ILE A 244 15.85 -10.10 17.44
C ILE A 244 14.84 -9.47 18.38
N CYS A 245 15.05 -9.65 19.66
CA CYS A 245 14.38 -8.89 20.72
C CYS A 245 15.40 -7.99 21.40
N ILE A 246 15.07 -6.70 21.50
CA ILE A 246 15.85 -5.70 22.23
C ILE A 246 15.04 -5.34 23.48
N THR A 247 15.57 -5.59 24.64
CA THR A 247 14.94 -5.26 25.94
C THR A 247 15.75 -4.16 26.63
N ILE A 248 15.09 -3.08 26.99
CA ILE A 248 15.69 -1.94 27.69
C ILE A 248 14.95 -1.79 29.00
N CYS A 249 15.64 -2.01 30.13
CA CYS A 249 15.08 -1.93 31.47
C CYS A 249 15.78 -0.85 32.27
N ASP A 250 15.01 -0.03 32.96
CA ASP A 250 15.50 0.88 34.01
C ASP A 250 14.86 0.51 35.35
N ASN A 251 15.51 0.87 36.43
CA ASN A 251 14.97 0.75 37.78
C ASN A 251 14.42 2.10 38.33
N GLY A 252 13.95 2.95 37.41
CA GLY A 252 13.44 4.28 37.74
C GLY A 252 12.04 4.30 38.35
N ARG A 253 11.33 5.42 38.14
CA ARG A 253 9.99 5.65 38.73
C ARG A 253 8.86 4.89 38.06
N GLY A 254 9.14 4.15 36.96
CA GLY A 254 8.15 3.44 36.16
C GLY A 254 7.47 4.32 35.10
N TYR A 255 6.71 3.67 34.25
CA TYR A 255 6.01 4.30 33.13
C TYR A 255 4.61 4.75 33.55
N LEU A 256 4.33 6.03 33.43
CA LEU A 256 3.02 6.64 33.73
C LEU A 256 2.40 7.19 32.42
N PRO A 257 1.45 6.47 31.79
CA PRO A 257 0.88 6.86 30.47
C PRO A 257 0.19 8.23 30.45
N HIS A 258 -0.24 8.76 31.61
CA HIS A 258 -1.10 9.95 31.72
C HIS A 258 -0.43 11.23 32.26
N VAL A 259 0.86 11.24 32.56
CA VAL A 259 1.54 12.41 33.17
C VAL A 259 2.32 13.24 32.15
N THR A 260 2.03 13.13 30.86
CA THR A 260 2.78 13.81 29.79
C THR A 260 2.47 15.30 29.59
N SER A 261 1.63 15.94 30.44
CA SER A 261 1.20 17.32 30.20
C SER A 261 1.93 18.41 30.99
N ALA A 262 2.80 18.08 31.93
CA ALA A 262 3.39 19.10 32.83
C ALA A 262 4.90 19.35 32.68
N THR A 263 5.65 18.51 31.97
CA THR A 263 7.09 18.71 31.77
C THR A 263 7.43 19.00 30.33
N ARG A 264 7.94 20.21 30.07
CA ARG A 264 8.45 20.65 28.76
C ARG A 264 9.41 19.61 28.18
N GLY A 265 8.98 18.83 27.18
CA GLY A 265 9.91 18.17 26.26
C GLY A 265 9.73 16.69 25.94
N THR A 266 8.73 15.94 26.43
CA THR A 266 8.87 14.47 26.49
C THR A 266 7.85 13.60 25.73
N GLY A 267 6.81 14.11 25.15
CA GLY A 267 5.86 13.31 24.36
C GLY A 267 6.27 13.06 22.91
N THR A 268 7.21 13.85 22.40
CA THR A 268 7.49 13.96 20.96
C THR A 268 8.37 12.83 20.42
N GLY A 269 9.39 12.38 21.16
CA GLY A 269 10.31 11.33 20.72
C GLY A 269 9.64 9.99 20.52
N LEU A 270 8.93 9.49 21.54
CA LEU A 270 8.18 8.24 21.46
C LEU A 270 7.07 8.30 20.40
N LYS A 271 6.36 9.42 20.30
CA LYS A 271 5.33 9.60 19.27
C LYS A 271 5.91 9.46 17.84
N VAL A 272 7.06 10.11 17.59
CA VAL A 272 7.75 10.01 16.29
C VAL A 272 8.23 8.57 16.04
N LEU A 273 8.76 7.90 17.06
CA LEU A 273 9.18 6.51 16.97
C LEU A 273 8.01 5.58 16.62
N TYR A 274 6.87 5.70 17.31
CA TYR A 274 5.65 4.96 17.00
C TYR A 274 5.16 5.19 15.58
N GLN A 275 5.11 6.44 15.14
CA GLN A 275 4.71 6.79 13.77
C GLN A 275 5.64 6.18 12.73
N THR A 276 6.96 6.17 13.02
CA THR A 276 7.96 5.55 12.14
C THR A 276 7.75 4.04 12.04
N ILE A 277 7.56 3.36 13.18
CA ILE A 277 7.30 1.92 13.21
C ILE A 277 5.99 1.58 12.46
N GLN A 278 4.93 2.34 12.68
CA GLN A 278 3.67 2.14 11.95
C GLN A 278 3.86 2.28 10.44
N LEU A 279 4.60 3.30 9.98
CA LEU A 279 4.91 3.48 8.57
C LEU A 279 5.68 2.29 7.99
N LEU A 280 6.75 1.88 8.66
CA LEU A 280 7.57 0.73 8.26
C LEU A 280 6.73 -0.55 8.22
N ASN A 281 5.85 -0.77 9.19
CA ASN A 281 4.96 -1.92 9.26
C ASN A 281 3.87 -1.93 8.16
N THR A 282 3.57 -0.82 7.50
CA THR A 282 2.57 -0.80 6.41
C THR A 282 3.00 -1.61 5.20
N LYS A 283 4.30 -1.68 4.92
CA LYS A 283 4.88 -2.48 3.83
C LYS A 283 5.13 -3.94 4.22
N ASN A 284 5.51 -4.16 5.47
CA ASN A 284 5.83 -5.48 6.00
C ASN A 284 4.58 -6.15 6.56
N LYS A 285 3.76 -6.78 5.70
CA LYS A 285 2.46 -7.33 6.12
C LYS A 285 2.56 -8.55 7.03
N SER A 286 3.54 -9.43 6.79
CA SER A 286 3.75 -10.68 7.53
C SER A 286 4.69 -10.51 8.73
N ASP A 287 5.72 -9.67 8.57
CA ASP A 287 6.81 -9.52 9.54
C ASP A 287 6.84 -8.09 10.06
N LYS A 288 6.18 -7.87 11.20
CA LYS A 288 6.01 -6.53 11.78
C LYS A 288 6.95 -6.31 12.97
N ILE A 289 7.52 -5.11 13.07
CA ILE A 289 8.18 -4.64 14.29
C ILE A 289 7.10 -4.49 15.36
N ARG A 290 7.36 -5.05 16.54
CA ARG A 290 6.53 -4.89 17.74
C ARG A 290 7.30 -4.04 18.74
N PHE A 291 6.67 -3.02 19.27
CA PHE A 291 7.23 -2.11 20.26
C PHE A 291 6.27 -2.00 21.43
N ASN A 292 6.73 -2.33 22.60
CA ASN A 292 5.94 -2.32 23.82
C ASN A 292 6.66 -1.58 24.95
N ILE A 293 5.92 -0.87 25.78
CA ILE A 293 6.42 -0.20 26.99
C ILE A 293 5.54 -0.61 28.14
N THR A 294 6.11 -1.20 29.17
CA THR A 294 5.44 -1.66 30.39
C THR A 294 6.22 -1.25 31.64
N ASN A 295 5.57 -1.26 32.75
CA ASN A 295 6.28 -1.29 34.03
C ASN A 295 6.92 -2.67 34.22
N ARG A 296 8.04 -2.72 34.91
CA ARG A 296 8.73 -3.99 35.22
C ARG A 296 7.82 -4.98 35.90
N SER A 297 7.91 -6.24 35.51
CA SER A 297 7.06 -7.34 36.02
C SER A 297 7.73 -8.14 37.14
N ASP A 298 9.01 -7.89 37.42
CA ASP A 298 9.82 -8.61 38.41
C ASP A 298 9.66 -8.13 39.86
N GLY A 299 8.64 -7.29 40.11
CA GLY A 299 8.37 -6.73 41.44
C GLY A 299 9.24 -5.52 41.83
N GLN A 300 10.14 -5.09 40.95
CA GLN A 300 10.93 -3.86 41.11
C GLN A 300 10.21 -2.67 40.43
N THR A 301 10.48 -1.47 40.92
CA THR A 301 10.04 -0.25 40.22
C THR A 301 10.88 -0.03 38.96
N GLY A 302 10.29 0.52 37.92
CA GLY A 302 11.01 0.85 36.69
C GLY A 302 10.20 0.59 35.42
N THR A 303 10.83 0.87 34.28
CA THR A 303 10.21 0.69 32.95
C THR A 303 10.94 -0.41 32.21
N GLU A 304 10.16 -1.20 31.47
CA GLU A 304 10.66 -2.16 30.50
C GLU A 304 10.14 -1.79 29.10
N VAL A 305 11.07 -1.61 28.18
CA VAL A 305 10.76 -1.42 26.77
C VAL A 305 11.24 -2.65 26.01
N SER A 306 10.34 -3.32 25.30
CA SER A 306 10.66 -4.46 24.45
C SER A 306 10.39 -4.14 22.99
N VAL A 307 11.36 -4.47 22.13
CA VAL A 307 11.30 -4.24 20.69
C VAL A 307 11.67 -5.52 19.96
N TYR A 308 10.71 -6.09 19.24
CA TYR A 308 10.97 -7.22 18.34
C TYR A 308 11.13 -6.74 16.92
N ILE A 309 12.21 -7.16 16.24
CA ILE A 309 12.52 -6.82 14.85
C ILE A 309 12.80 -8.09 14.05
N PRO A 310 12.01 -8.40 13.01
CA PRO A 310 12.23 -9.56 12.16
C PRO A 310 13.48 -9.41 11.30
N PHE A 311 14.25 -10.50 11.07
CA PHE A 311 15.43 -10.47 10.19
C PHE A 311 15.09 -10.14 8.72
N ARG A 312 13.92 -10.54 8.24
CA ARG A 312 13.47 -10.28 6.86
C ARG A 312 12.66 -8.98 6.72
N PHE A 313 12.92 -8.02 7.59
CA PHE A 313 12.22 -6.74 7.55
C PHE A 313 12.80 -5.83 6.45
N SER A 314 11.94 -5.33 5.54
CA SER A 314 12.36 -4.37 4.52
C SER A 314 12.21 -2.93 5.00
N TYR A 315 13.27 -2.16 4.87
CA TYR A 315 13.33 -0.72 5.18
C TYR A 315 13.11 0.15 3.94
N ASP A 316 12.91 -0.45 2.76
CA ASP A 316 12.60 0.28 1.53
C ASP A 316 11.18 0.86 1.62
N LEU A 317 11.02 2.14 1.33
CA LEU A 317 9.75 2.89 1.39
C LEU A 317 9.16 3.14 0.00
#